data_8c94764d1212753fd1b0cd9852e65087
#
_entry.id   8c94764d1212753fd1b0cd9852e65087
#
_cell.length_a   1.000
_cell.length_b   1.000
_cell.length_c   1.000
_cell.angle_alpha   90.00
_cell.angle_beta   90.00
_cell.angle_gamma   90.00
#
_symmetry.space_group_name_H-M   'P 1'
#
loop_
_entity.id
_entity.type
_entity.pdbx_description
1 polymer ?
#
loop_
_entity_poly.entity_id
_entity_poly.type
_entity_poly.pdbx_seq_one_letter_code
_entity_poly.pdbx_strand_id
1 'polypeptide(L)'
;MAPWLRRSVIALSMAIALVAAAGPGVARAAGWSTIEPGVSTLEHVRGRFGAPSRESQKQVEGYDTTEWVYEGARAPSGIIRMTVEFGLLTPQGYKANAVRALRLEPKPLIFGRNTIVDGWGVPERMAEQGDRDVFLYEAGLIVTFDKDGTSAVSMVFTVPQKVAPGGAAPAAPRPPTAAPAPATPAPPASSPRR
;
A
#
# COMPACT_ATOMS: atom_id res chain seq x y z
N MET A 1 -64.35 52.68 -26.96
CA MET A 1 -62.93 52.94 -27.21
C MET A 1 -62.16 52.46 -25.99
N ALA A 2 -61.51 51.32 -26.06
CA ALA A 2 -60.79 50.69 -24.96
C ALA A 2 -59.27 50.83 -25.18
N PRO A 3 -58.50 51.22 -24.20
CA PRO A 3 -57.07 51.07 -24.27
C PRO A 3 -56.63 49.77 -23.56
N TRP A 4 -55.73 49.07 -24.18
CA TRP A 4 -55.11 47.86 -23.78
C TRP A 4 -54.13 48.02 -22.63
N LEU A 5 -54.37 47.34 -21.49
CA LEU A 5 -53.42 47.19 -20.45
C LEU A 5 -52.43 46.01 -20.78
N ARG A 6 -51.24 46.30 -21.16
CA ARG A 6 -50.14 45.31 -21.23
C ARG A 6 -49.68 44.96 -19.83
N ARG A 7 -49.97 43.76 -19.39
CA ARG A 7 -49.39 43.18 -18.17
C ARG A 7 -48.02 42.60 -18.52
N SER A 8 -46.97 43.30 -18.10
CA SER A 8 -45.60 42.76 -18.12
C SER A 8 -45.43 41.75 -16.98
N VAL A 9 -45.32 40.48 -17.33
CA VAL A 9 -44.93 39.41 -16.38
C VAL A 9 -43.43 39.42 -16.30
N ILE A 10 -42.90 39.93 -15.17
CA ILE A 10 -41.49 39.82 -14.84
C ILE A 10 -41.28 38.41 -14.31
N ALA A 11 -40.67 37.55 -15.14
CA ALA A 11 -40.20 36.23 -14.73
C ALA A 11 -38.90 36.40 -13.92
N LEU A 12 -39.01 36.29 -12.58
CA LEU A 12 -37.88 36.25 -11.68
C LEU A 12 -37.26 34.84 -11.77
N SER A 13 -36.23 34.70 -12.58
CA SER A 13 -35.44 33.47 -12.67
C SER A 13 -34.54 33.35 -11.42
N MET A 14 -34.98 32.52 -10.49
CA MET A 14 -34.23 32.17 -9.30
C MET A 14 -33.17 31.13 -9.70
N ALA A 15 -31.93 31.58 -9.98
CA ALA A 15 -30.78 30.73 -10.19
C ALA A 15 -30.36 30.11 -8.82
N ILE A 16 -30.77 28.86 -8.60
CA ILE A 16 -30.26 28.07 -7.47
C ILE A 16 -28.84 27.69 -7.80
N ALA A 17 -27.85 28.41 -7.22
CA ALA A 17 -26.46 27.99 -7.22
C ALA A 17 -26.33 26.75 -6.32
N LEU A 18 -26.22 25.58 -6.94
CA LEU A 18 -25.87 24.33 -6.27
C LEU A 18 -24.39 24.41 -5.88
N VAL A 19 -24.11 24.91 -4.67
CA VAL A 19 -22.79 24.82 -4.06
C VAL A 19 -22.60 23.33 -3.72
N ALA A 20 -21.89 22.61 -4.57
CA ALA A 20 -21.39 21.28 -4.23
C ALA A 20 -20.40 21.47 -3.07
N ALA A 21 -20.85 21.22 -1.84
CA ALA A 21 -19.99 21.08 -0.68
C ALA A 21 -19.10 19.85 -0.95
N ALA A 22 -17.85 20.09 -1.40
CA ALA A 22 -16.82 19.08 -1.38
C ALA A 22 -16.58 18.79 0.11
N GLY A 23 -17.25 17.76 0.63
CA GLY A 23 -16.94 17.20 1.95
C GLY A 23 -15.48 16.76 1.96
N PRO A 24 -14.84 16.65 3.15
CA PRO A 24 -13.48 16.15 3.24
C PRO A 24 -13.46 14.76 2.59
N GLY A 25 -12.90 14.70 1.38
CA GLY A 25 -12.76 13.44 0.66
C GLY A 25 -11.97 12.51 1.54
N VAL A 26 -12.56 11.39 1.96
CA VAL A 26 -11.79 10.29 2.55
C VAL A 26 -10.74 9.91 1.52
N ALA A 27 -9.47 10.12 1.86
CA ALA A 27 -8.37 9.73 0.98
C ALA A 27 -8.53 8.24 0.68
N ARG A 28 -8.82 7.93 -0.58
CA ARG A 28 -8.93 6.55 -1.01
C ARG A 28 -7.53 5.96 -1.04
N ALA A 29 -7.38 4.72 -0.54
CA ALA A 29 -6.11 4.02 -0.60
C ALA A 29 -5.69 3.81 -2.05
N ALA A 30 -4.39 3.96 -2.32
CA ALA A 30 -3.83 3.48 -3.58
C ALA A 30 -4.03 1.97 -3.68
N GLY A 31 -4.40 1.50 -4.85
CA GLY A 31 -4.64 0.09 -5.11
C GLY A 31 -3.99 -0.38 -6.40
N TRP A 32 -3.93 -1.69 -6.58
CA TRP A 32 -3.46 -2.34 -7.79
C TRP A 32 -4.35 -3.51 -8.17
N SER A 33 -4.74 -3.59 -9.45
CA SER A 33 -5.57 -4.68 -10.01
C SER A 33 -6.81 -5.00 -9.16
N THR A 34 -7.56 -4.00 -8.73
CA THR A 34 -8.75 -4.10 -7.87
C THR A 34 -8.50 -4.43 -6.39
N ILE A 35 -7.24 -4.66 -5.98
CA ILE A 35 -6.89 -4.85 -4.57
C ILE A 35 -6.54 -3.51 -3.96
N GLU A 36 -7.28 -3.14 -2.92
CA GLU A 36 -7.15 -1.90 -2.16
C GLU A 36 -6.94 -2.24 -0.68
N PRO A 37 -5.78 -1.88 -0.09
CA PRO A 37 -5.52 -2.08 1.34
C PRO A 37 -6.57 -1.40 2.22
N GLY A 38 -6.99 -2.08 3.28
CA GLY A 38 -8.04 -1.62 4.19
C GLY A 38 -9.47 -1.93 3.72
N VAL A 39 -9.67 -2.21 2.42
CA VAL A 39 -10.98 -2.51 1.81
C VAL A 39 -11.07 -3.96 1.35
N SER A 40 -10.07 -4.42 0.60
CA SER A 40 -10.06 -5.78 0.04
C SER A 40 -9.84 -6.84 1.13
N THR A 41 -10.42 -8.02 0.91
CA THR A 41 -10.31 -9.16 1.83
C THR A 41 -9.54 -10.32 1.20
N LEU A 42 -9.24 -11.32 2.03
CA LEU A 42 -8.62 -12.56 1.63
C LEU A 42 -9.41 -13.27 0.51
N GLU A 43 -10.74 -13.31 0.63
CA GLU A 43 -11.62 -13.92 -0.38
C GLU A 43 -11.53 -13.15 -1.71
N HIS A 44 -11.46 -11.82 -1.65
CA HIS A 44 -11.31 -10.98 -2.83
C HIS A 44 -9.98 -11.27 -3.56
N VAL A 45 -8.88 -11.36 -2.81
CA VAL A 45 -7.55 -11.70 -3.37
C VAL A 45 -7.56 -13.09 -3.98
N ARG A 46 -8.15 -14.09 -3.29
CA ARG A 46 -8.27 -15.46 -3.79
C ARG A 46 -9.14 -15.55 -5.05
N GLY A 47 -10.24 -14.83 -5.09
CA GLY A 47 -11.11 -14.75 -6.27
C GLY A 47 -10.41 -14.13 -7.48
N ARG A 48 -9.51 -13.17 -7.26
CA ARG A 48 -8.81 -12.44 -8.33
C ARG A 48 -7.57 -13.18 -8.86
N PHE A 49 -6.78 -13.81 -7.98
CA PHE A 49 -5.47 -14.39 -8.30
C PHE A 49 -5.38 -15.90 -8.06
N GLY A 50 -6.44 -16.51 -7.51
CA GLY A 50 -6.43 -17.92 -7.16
C GLY A 50 -5.65 -18.21 -5.88
N ALA A 51 -5.22 -19.47 -5.71
CA ALA A 51 -4.43 -19.90 -4.57
C ALA A 51 -3.00 -19.37 -4.65
N PRO A 52 -2.41 -18.90 -3.54
CA PRO A 52 -1.02 -18.42 -3.51
C PRO A 52 -0.02 -19.56 -3.77
N SER A 53 1.22 -19.21 -4.09
CA SER A 53 2.35 -20.16 -4.16
C SER A 53 2.75 -20.63 -2.77
N ARG A 54 2.65 -19.74 -1.78
CA ARG A 54 2.96 -20.01 -0.39
C ARG A 54 2.06 -19.17 0.51
N GLU A 55 1.63 -19.79 1.62
CA GLU A 55 0.90 -19.14 2.71
C GLU A 55 1.71 -19.31 4.00
N SER A 56 1.81 -18.27 4.80
CA SER A 56 2.47 -18.29 6.10
C SER A 56 1.70 -17.45 7.11
N GLN A 57 1.76 -17.87 8.37
CA GLN A 57 1.22 -17.10 9.49
C GLN A 57 2.36 -16.45 10.25
N LYS A 58 2.15 -15.23 10.71
CA LYS A 58 3.09 -14.43 11.49
C LYS A 58 2.34 -13.74 12.63
N GLN A 59 3.04 -13.40 13.70
CA GLN A 59 2.52 -12.48 14.69
C GLN A 59 3.09 -11.08 14.46
N VAL A 60 2.21 -10.09 14.41
CA VAL A 60 2.55 -8.68 14.30
C VAL A 60 1.81 -7.92 15.40
N GLU A 61 2.55 -7.28 16.28
CA GLU A 61 1.99 -6.52 17.41
C GLU A 61 1.01 -7.34 18.29
N GLY A 62 1.27 -8.65 18.41
CA GLY A 62 0.45 -9.58 19.21
C GLY A 62 -0.78 -10.14 18.50
N TYR A 63 -1.00 -9.79 17.24
CA TYR A 63 -2.08 -10.32 16.41
C TYR A 63 -1.56 -11.35 15.41
N ASP A 64 -2.31 -12.45 15.22
CA ASP A 64 -2.03 -13.43 14.19
C ASP A 64 -2.38 -12.84 12.82
N THR A 65 -1.39 -12.78 11.94
CA THR A 65 -1.50 -12.24 10.59
C THR A 65 -1.18 -13.33 9.57
N THR A 66 -1.79 -13.24 8.40
CA THR A 66 -1.54 -14.15 7.27
C THR A 66 -0.79 -13.42 6.18
N GLU A 67 0.20 -14.09 5.57
CA GLU A 67 0.93 -13.61 4.41
C GLU A 67 0.80 -14.60 3.26
N TRP A 68 0.39 -14.11 2.10
CA TRP A 68 0.35 -14.88 0.86
C TRP A 68 1.39 -14.37 -0.12
N VAL A 69 2.11 -15.32 -0.73
CA VAL A 69 3.11 -15.04 -1.76
C VAL A 69 2.68 -15.68 -3.07
N TYR A 70 2.71 -14.90 -4.13
CA TYR A 70 2.50 -15.32 -5.51
C TYR A 70 3.79 -15.14 -6.29
N GLU A 71 4.38 -16.23 -6.76
CA GLU A 71 5.64 -16.23 -7.50
C GLU A 71 5.66 -17.31 -8.58
N GLY A 72 6.61 -17.22 -9.52
CA GLY A 72 6.71 -18.18 -10.64
C GLY A 72 5.47 -18.14 -11.52
N ALA A 73 4.90 -19.31 -11.80
CA ALA A 73 3.70 -19.45 -12.64
C ALA A 73 2.43 -18.85 -12.03
N ARG A 74 2.41 -18.56 -10.73
CA ARG A 74 1.29 -17.93 -10.03
C ARG A 74 1.43 -16.44 -9.87
N ALA A 75 2.59 -15.88 -10.19
CA ALA A 75 2.78 -14.43 -10.18
C ALA A 75 1.91 -13.78 -11.27
N PRO A 76 1.29 -12.64 -10.98
CA PRO A 76 0.59 -11.87 -12.01
C PRO A 76 1.51 -11.46 -13.15
N SER A 77 0.94 -11.28 -14.35
CA SER A 77 1.71 -10.87 -15.53
C SER A 77 2.51 -9.58 -15.26
N GLY A 78 3.78 -9.55 -15.64
CA GLY A 78 4.66 -8.40 -15.40
C GLY A 78 5.23 -8.29 -13.98
N ILE A 79 4.86 -9.21 -13.07
CA ILE A 79 5.34 -9.23 -11.68
C ILE A 79 6.23 -10.46 -11.48
N ILE A 80 7.34 -10.29 -10.77
CA ILE A 80 8.23 -11.39 -10.34
C ILE A 80 7.63 -12.04 -9.09
N ARG A 81 7.25 -11.20 -8.11
CA ARG A 81 6.65 -11.63 -6.85
C ARG A 81 5.61 -10.62 -6.40
N MET A 82 4.49 -11.13 -5.94
CA MET A 82 3.46 -10.38 -5.23
C MET A 82 3.31 -10.97 -3.83
N THR A 83 3.39 -10.12 -2.81
CA THR A 83 3.14 -10.51 -1.42
C THR A 83 1.94 -9.73 -0.92
N VAL A 84 0.95 -10.44 -0.36
CA VAL A 84 -0.24 -9.85 0.25
C VAL A 84 -0.22 -10.16 1.73
N GLU A 85 -0.27 -9.13 2.55
CA GLU A 85 -0.33 -9.24 4.00
C GLU A 85 -1.74 -8.93 4.48
N PHE A 86 -2.31 -9.84 5.29
CA PHE A 86 -3.63 -9.70 5.89
C PHE A 86 -3.51 -9.42 7.39
N GLY A 87 -4.60 -8.92 7.97
CA GLY A 87 -4.64 -8.56 9.38
C GLY A 87 -4.38 -7.07 9.59
N LEU A 88 -5.47 -6.31 9.71
CA LEU A 88 -5.44 -4.86 9.87
C LEU A 88 -6.04 -4.46 11.20
N LEU A 89 -5.27 -3.75 12.03
CA LEU A 89 -5.79 -3.08 13.22
C LEU A 89 -6.42 -1.75 12.81
N THR A 90 -7.67 -1.56 13.19
CA THR A 90 -8.43 -0.32 12.93
C THR A 90 -8.94 0.24 14.25
N PRO A 91 -9.41 1.51 14.31
CA PRO A 91 -10.06 2.05 15.51
C PRO A 91 -11.29 1.23 15.98
N GLN A 92 -11.90 0.47 15.06
CA GLN A 92 -13.05 -0.40 15.34
C GLN A 92 -12.65 -1.82 15.73
N GLY A 93 -11.35 -2.12 15.82
CA GLY A 93 -10.81 -3.42 16.21
C GLY A 93 -9.99 -4.09 15.10
N TYR A 94 -9.56 -5.31 15.39
CA TYR A 94 -8.73 -6.11 14.49
C TYR A 94 -9.58 -6.84 13.45
N LYS A 95 -9.18 -6.72 12.18
CA LYS A 95 -9.79 -7.37 11.01
C LYS A 95 -8.81 -8.37 10.41
N ALA A 96 -8.92 -9.65 10.78
CA ALA A 96 -7.97 -10.70 10.39
C ALA A 96 -7.86 -10.89 8.86
N ASN A 97 -8.98 -10.77 8.13
CA ASN A 97 -9.05 -11.05 6.69
C ASN A 97 -8.84 -9.81 5.81
N ALA A 98 -8.69 -8.60 6.38
CA ALA A 98 -8.48 -7.39 5.59
C ALA A 98 -7.05 -7.33 5.07
N VAL A 99 -6.89 -6.94 3.80
CA VAL A 99 -5.57 -6.65 3.23
C VAL A 99 -4.97 -5.46 3.96
N ARG A 100 -3.85 -5.67 4.61
CA ARG A 100 -3.07 -4.63 5.30
C ARG A 100 -2.07 -3.97 4.36
N ALA A 101 -1.37 -4.80 3.59
CA ALA A 101 -0.38 -4.35 2.62
C ALA A 101 -0.32 -5.28 1.41
N LEU A 102 0.01 -4.70 0.27
CA LEU A 102 0.30 -5.41 -0.98
C LEU A 102 1.67 -4.93 -1.45
N ARG A 103 2.61 -5.85 -1.60
CA ARG A 103 3.93 -5.60 -2.13
C ARG A 103 4.09 -6.25 -3.49
N LEU A 104 4.57 -5.50 -4.46
CA LEU A 104 4.91 -5.97 -5.80
C LEU A 104 6.40 -5.82 -6.05
N GLU A 105 7.01 -6.84 -6.62
CA GLU A 105 8.33 -6.81 -7.24
C GLU A 105 8.12 -6.94 -8.76
N PRO A 106 8.05 -5.82 -9.50
CA PRO A 106 7.80 -5.87 -10.92
C PRO A 106 9.03 -6.38 -11.69
N LYS A 107 8.79 -6.92 -12.88
CA LYS A 107 9.86 -7.17 -13.84
C LYS A 107 10.44 -5.83 -14.31
N PRO A 108 11.74 -5.78 -14.68
CA PRO A 108 12.35 -4.56 -15.20
C PRO A 108 11.52 -3.93 -16.31
N LEU A 109 11.47 -2.60 -16.36
CA LEU A 109 10.82 -1.77 -17.38
C LEU A 109 9.28 -1.86 -17.44
N ILE A 110 8.61 -2.63 -16.60
CA ILE A 110 7.13 -2.69 -16.58
C ILE A 110 6.55 -1.38 -16.00
N PHE A 111 7.13 -0.88 -14.91
CA PHE A 111 6.71 0.36 -14.28
C PHE A 111 7.85 1.37 -14.32
N GLY A 112 7.94 2.12 -15.44
CA GLY A 112 8.84 3.25 -15.54
C GLY A 112 8.36 4.44 -14.70
N ARG A 113 9.26 5.38 -14.39
CA ARG A 113 8.97 6.58 -13.60
C ARG A 113 7.77 7.36 -14.16
N ASN A 114 7.70 7.57 -15.47
CA ASN A 114 6.59 8.26 -16.11
C ASN A 114 5.27 7.47 -15.95
N THR A 115 5.31 6.15 -16.15
CA THR A 115 4.14 5.29 -15.96
C THR A 115 3.58 5.37 -14.52
N ILE A 116 4.46 5.49 -13.52
CA ILE A 116 4.06 5.68 -12.12
C ILE A 116 3.36 7.03 -11.95
N VAL A 117 3.95 8.12 -12.48
CA VAL A 117 3.38 9.47 -12.39
C VAL A 117 2.05 9.56 -13.18
N ASP A 118 1.97 8.95 -14.36
CA ASP A 118 0.73 8.91 -15.16
C ASP A 118 -0.39 8.13 -14.45
N GLY A 119 -0.04 7.06 -13.71
CA GLY A 119 -1.00 6.20 -13.03
C GLY A 119 -1.46 6.70 -11.65
N TRP A 120 -0.56 7.28 -10.87
CA TRP A 120 -0.82 7.68 -9.48
C TRP A 120 -0.59 9.18 -9.20
N GLY A 121 -0.20 9.95 -10.20
CA GLY A 121 0.07 11.39 -10.06
C GLY A 121 1.49 11.69 -9.61
N VAL A 122 1.74 12.98 -9.34
CA VAL A 122 3.00 13.44 -8.78
C VAL A 122 3.08 13.03 -7.31
N PRO A 123 4.19 12.43 -6.84
CA PRO A 123 4.30 12.03 -5.43
C PRO A 123 4.31 13.26 -4.51
N GLU A 124 3.67 13.16 -3.35
CA GLU A 124 3.70 14.22 -2.33
C GLU A 124 5.11 14.40 -1.76
N ARG A 125 5.92 13.34 -1.79
CA ARG A 125 7.31 13.42 -1.36
C ARG A 125 8.22 12.47 -2.15
N MET A 126 9.41 12.95 -2.45
CA MET A 126 10.53 12.15 -2.92
C MET A 126 11.58 12.02 -1.82
N ALA A 127 12.16 10.85 -1.68
CA ALA A 127 13.23 10.55 -0.73
C ALA A 127 14.27 9.67 -1.40
N GLU A 128 15.43 9.53 -0.76
CA GLU A 128 16.47 8.58 -1.16
C GLU A 128 16.60 7.50 -0.10
N GLN A 129 16.75 6.26 -0.52
CA GLN A 129 17.03 5.11 0.34
C GLN A 129 18.28 4.40 -0.18
N GLY A 130 19.42 4.72 0.43
CA GLY A 130 20.73 4.31 -0.09
C GLY A 130 21.02 5.02 -1.40
N ASP A 131 21.17 4.26 -2.48
CA ASP A 131 21.42 4.73 -3.85
C ASP A 131 20.17 4.70 -4.75
N ARG A 132 18.98 4.70 -4.16
CA ARG A 132 17.71 4.54 -4.87
C ARG A 132 16.73 5.65 -4.54
N ASP A 133 16.06 6.15 -5.55
CA ASP A 133 14.95 7.07 -5.41
C ASP A 133 13.70 6.36 -4.88
N VAL A 134 12.96 7.04 -4.00
CA VAL A 134 11.71 6.56 -3.43
C VAL A 134 10.63 7.64 -3.61
N PHE A 135 9.51 7.26 -4.20
CA PHE A 135 8.30 8.08 -4.27
C PHE A 135 7.35 7.69 -3.15
N LEU A 136 6.80 8.67 -2.48
CA LEU A 136 5.90 8.52 -1.34
C LEU A 136 4.58 9.24 -1.65
N TYR A 137 3.48 8.48 -1.58
CA TYR A 137 2.12 8.96 -1.81
C TYR A 137 1.28 8.85 -0.55
N GLU A 138 0.56 9.90 -0.17
CA GLU A 138 -0.35 9.89 0.99
C GLU A 138 -1.48 8.87 0.84
N ALA A 139 -1.83 8.51 -0.39
CA ALA A 139 -2.74 7.41 -0.68
C ALA A 139 -2.21 6.03 -0.24
N GLY A 140 -1.00 5.95 0.32
CA GLY A 140 -0.40 4.73 0.85
C GLY A 140 0.46 3.96 -0.15
N LEU A 141 0.87 4.56 -1.28
CA LEU A 141 1.80 3.94 -2.21
C LEU A 141 3.23 4.40 -1.94
N ILE A 142 4.16 3.45 -1.88
CA ILE A 142 5.61 3.69 -1.82
C ILE A 142 6.23 2.98 -3.01
N VAL A 143 6.97 3.70 -3.84
CA VAL A 143 7.66 3.16 -5.02
C VAL A 143 9.15 3.35 -4.84
N THR A 144 9.91 2.27 -4.89
CA THR A 144 11.37 2.29 -4.91
C THR A 144 11.86 2.00 -6.32
N PHE A 145 12.71 2.87 -6.84
CA PHE A 145 13.29 2.72 -8.17
C PHE A 145 14.62 1.97 -8.14
N ASP A 146 15.07 1.55 -9.32
CA ASP A 146 16.43 1.05 -9.52
C ASP A 146 17.47 2.18 -9.29
N LYS A 147 18.76 1.83 -9.36
CA LYS A 147 19.85 2.80 -9.15
C LYS A 147 19.87 3.94 -10.18
N ASP A 148 19.40 3.65 -11.39
CA ASP A 148 19.33 4.63 -12.47
C ASP A 148 18.07 5.51 -12.37
N GLY A 149 17.19 5.23 -11.40
CA GLY A 149 15.94 5.97 -11.16
C GLY A 149 14.91 5.81 -12.27
N THR A 150 15.04 4.79 -13.13
CA THR A 150 14.24 4.66 -14.35
C THR A 150 13.07 3.70 -14.20
N SER A 151 13.24 2.63 -13.44
CA SER A 151 12.25 1.55 -13.31
C SER A 151 11.98 1.20 -11.86
N ALA A 152 10.70 1.01 -11.51
CA ALA A 152 10.33 0.55 -10.19
C ALA A 152 10.79 -0.89 -9.97
N VAL A 153 11.49 -1.12 -8.86
CA VAL A 153 11.92 -2.45 -8.39
C VAL A 153 11.04 -2.97 -7.25
N SER A 154 10.36 -2.06 -6.55
CA SER A 154 9.41 -2.40 -5.50
C SER A 154 8.28 -1.37 -5.46
N MET A 155 7.06 -1.85 -5.29
CA MET A 155 5.88 -1.04 -5.05
C MET A 155 5.15 -1.60 -3.83
N VAL A 156 4.90 -0.76 -2.83
CA VAL A 156 4.19 -1.17 -1.61
C VAL A 156 2.94 -0.33 -1.49
N PHE A 157 1.80 -0.99 -1.44
CA PHE A 157 0.49 -0.38 -1.20
C PHE A 157 0.06 -0.68 0.23
N THR A 158 -0.31 0.35 0.97
CA THR A 158 -0.80 0.28 2.34
C THR A 158 -2.08 1.11 2.48
N VAL A 159 -2.69 1.08 3.65
CA VAL A 159 -3.75 2.07 3.97
C VAL A 159 -3.17 3.49 3.89
N PRO A 160 -4.00 4.51 3.56
CA PRO A 160 -3.55 5.90 3.47
C PRO A 160 -2.82 6.34 4.73
N GLN A 161 -1.71 7.03 4.56
CA GLN A 161 -0.88 7.54 5.64
C GLN A 161 -0.53 9.01 5.36
N LYS A 162 -0.63 9.85 6.38
CA LYS A 162 -0.12 11.21 6.25
C LYS A 162 1.41 11.15 6.16
N VAL A 163 1.97 11.62 5.06
CA VAL A 163 3.41 11.75 4.88
C VAL A 163 3.89 12.94 5.71
N ALA A 164 4.59 12.67 6.81
CA ALA A 164 5.12 13.72 7.65
C ALA A 164 6.11 14.61 6.88
N PRO A 165 5.99 15.93 6.92
CA PRO A 165 6.98 16.83 6.28
C PRO A 165 8.34 16.61 6.92
N GLY A 166 9.34 16.19 6.14
CA GLY A 166 10.75 16.12 6.57
C GLY A 166 11.18 14.89 7.39
N GLY A 167 10.32 13.88 7.61
CA GLY A 167 10.71 12.62 8.26
C GLY A 167 11.40 11.65 7.29
N ALA A 168 12.36 10.85 7.77
CA ALA A 168 12.92 9.74 7.01
C ALA A 168 11.80 8.79 6.53
N ALA A 169 11.99 8.17 5.36
CA ALA A 169 11.05 7.16 4.88
C ALA A 169 10.74 6.13 5.97
N PRO A 170 9.49 5.65 6.10
CA PRO A 170 9.17 4.58 7.04
C PRO A 170 10.16 3.44 6.79
N ALA A 171 10.88 3.03 7.85
CA ALA A 171 11.81 1.92 7.74
C ALA A 171 11.03 0.71 7.22
N ALA A 172 11.49 0.14 6.11
CA ALA A 172 10.98 -1.15 5.66
C ALA A 172 11.02 -2.11 6.86
N PRO A 173 10.01 -3.00 7.04
CA PRO A 173 10.02 -3.96 8.13
C PRO A 173 11.38 -4.65 8.17
N ARG A 174 12.13 -4.46 9.25
CA ARG A 174 13.42 -5.13 9.42
C ARG A 174 13.18 -6.64 9.33
N PRO A 175 13.98 -7.38 8.56
CA PRO A 175 13.95 -8.84 8.66
C PRO A 175 14.12 -9.21 10.13
N PRO A 176 13.43 -10.23 10.64
CA PRO A 176 13.59 -10.65 12.03
C PRO A 176 15.05 -10.91 12.28
N THR A 177 15.62 -10.21 13.26
CA THR A 177 16.97 -10.46 13.76
C THR A 177 17.01 -11.94 14.15
N ALA A 178 17.88 -12.70 13.50
CA ALA A 178 18.07 -14.11 13.86
C ALA A 178 18.34 -14.17 15.36
N ALA A 179 17.55 -15.00 16.05
CA ALA A 179 17.77 -15.27 17.47
C ALA A 179 19.22 -15.69 17.67
N PRO A 180 19.93 -15.23 18.73
CA PRO A 180 21.27 -15.67 19.02
C PRO A 180 21.28 -17.19 19.13
N ALA A 181 22.19 -17.83 18.41
CA ALA A 181 22.38 -19.27 18.48
C ALA A 181 22.60 -19.71 19.96
N PRO A 182 22.02 -20.84 20.39
CA PRO A 182 22.21 -21.34 21.73
C PRO A 182 23.72 -21.56 21.98
N ALA A 183 24.18 -21.03 23.10
CA ALA A 183 25.60 -21.14 23.51
C ALA A 183 25.99 -22.62 23.56
N THR A 184 27.04 -22.97 22.84
CA THR A 184 27.65 -24.28 22.90
C THR A 184 28.12 -24.56 24.35
N PRO A 185 27.75 -25.70 24.98
CA PRO A 185 28.23 -26.02 26.32
C PRO A 185 29.75 -26.14 26.34
N ALA A 186 30.38 -25.51 27.31
CA ALA A 186 31.82 -25.62 27.54
C ALA A 186 32.22 -27.08 27.81
N PRO A 187 33.39 -27.53 27.30
CA PRO A 187 33.88 -28.87 27.57
C PRO A 187 34.21 -29.05 29.08
N PRO A 188 34.03 -30.25 29.67
CA PRO A 188 34.27 -30.48 31.07
C PRO A 188 35.77 -30.35 31.39
N ALA A 189 36.06 -29.67 32.49
CA ALA A 189 37.40 -29.49 32.98
C ALA A 189 38.06 -30.86 33.30
N SER A 190 39.23 -31.11 32.74
CA SER A 190 40.03 -32.27 33.01
C SER A 190 40.52 -32.23 34.44
N SER A 191 40.15 -33.22 35.24
CA SER A 191 40.67 -33.44 36.61
C SER A 191 42.13 -33.80 36.57
N PRO A 192 42.98 -33.28 37.47
CA PRO A 192 44.37 -33.68 37.56
C PRO A 192 44.47 -35.08 38.17
N ARG A 193 45.17 -35.99 37.51
CA ARG A 193 45.60 -37.27 38.08
C ARG A 193 46.67 -37.02 39.10
N ARG A 194 46.50 -37.60 40.29
CA ARG A 194 47.58 -37.93 41.27
C ARG A 194 48.20 -39.28 40.88
#